data_8ef484f0f52e9d14391c07d5f2477320
#
_entry.id   8ef484f0f52e9d14391c07d5f2477320
#
_cell.length_a   1.000
_cell.length_b   1.000
_cell.length_c   1.000
_cell.angle_alpha   90.00
_cell.angle_beta   90.00
_cell.angle_gamma   90.00
#
_symmetry.space_group_name_H-M   'P 1'
#
loop_
_entity.id
_entity.type
_entity.pdbx_description
1 polymer ?
#
loop_
_entity_poly.entity_id
_entity_poly.type
_entity_poly.pdbx_seq_one_letter_code
_entity_poly.pdbx_strand_id
1 'polypeptide(L)'
;MNEILNKAIEVNGADYQMNVAIEELSELQKEICKMKRGIGSNLNLAEEMADVEIVLEELKMIYNNRDMVEVYKKRKVERLAERLGY
;
A
#
# COMPACT_ATOMS: atom_id res chain seq x y z
N MET A 1 -5.65 -15.55 2.39
CA MET A 1 -5.69 -14.08 2.47
C MET A 1 -6.60 -13.45 1.42
N ASN A 2 -6.46 -13.82 0.14
CA ASN A 2 -7.29 -13.24 -0.93
C ASN A 2 -8.79 -13.48 -0.75
N GLU A 3 -9.17 -14.64 -0.24
CA GLU A 3 -10.58 -14.96 0.01
C GLU A 3 -11.18 -14.02 1.05
N ILE A 4 -10.40 -13.70 2.09
CA ILE A 4 -10.85 -12.79 3.15
C ILE A 4 -10.97 -11.37 2.61
N LEU A 5 -9.99 -10.92 1.83
CA LEU A 5 -10.01 -9.60 1.23
C LEU A 5 -11.15 -9.46 0.23
N ASN A 6 -11.38 -10.48 -0.59
CA ASN A 6 -12.53 -10.51 -1.50
C ASN A 6 -13.84 -10.38 -0.74
N LYS A 7 -13.96 -11.08 0.38
CA LYS A 7 -15.16 -11.04 1.21
C LYS A 7 -15.38 -9.64 1.79
N ALA A 8 -14.31 -9.00 2.23
CA ALA A 8 -14.37 -7.63 2.74
C ALA A 8 -14.89 -6.65 1.67
N ILE A 9 -14.37 -6.78 0.45
CA ILE A 9 -14.81 -5.95 -0.67
C ILE A 9 -16.29 -6.21 -1.00
N GLU A 10 -16.68 -7.48 -1.02
CA GLU A 10 -18.06 -7.89 -1.30
C GLU A 10 -19.05 -7.36 -0.26
N VAL A 11 -18.69 -7.50 1.01
CA VAL A 11 -19.57 -7.11 2.13
C VAL A 11 -19.64 -5.60 2.30
N ASN A 12 -18.51 -4.93 2.27
CA ASN A 12 -18.41 -3.49 2.56
C ASN A 12 -18.59 -2.62 1.33
N GLY A 13 -18.28 -3.16 0.15
CA GLY A 13 -18.32 -2.42 -1.11
C GLY A 13 -16.98 -1.79 -1.46
N ALA A 14 -16.75 -1.63 -2.76
CA ALA A 14 -15.50 -1.07 -3.28
C ALA A 14 -15.25 0.35 -2.78
N ASP A 15 -16.29 1.19 -2.77
CA ASP A 15 -16.15 2.59 -2.32
C ASP A 15 -15.69 2.68 -0.86
N TYR A 16 -16.27 1.85 0.00
CA TYR A 16 -15.85 1.79 1.41
C TYR A 16 -14.37 1.39 1.52
N GLN A 17 -13.96 0.37 0.78
CA GLN A 17 -12.57 -0.10 0.82
C GLN A 17 -11.59 0.93 0.25
N MET A 18 -12.02 1.73 -0.71
CA MET A 18 -11.20 2.83 -1.23
C MET A 18 -11.01 3.92 -0.17
N ASN A 19 -12.05 4.20 0.61
CA ASN A 19 -11.94 5.16 1.72
C ASN A 19 -11.00 4.64 2.81
N VAL A 20 -11.07 3.34 3.10
CA VAL A 20 -10.15 2.70 4.05
C VAL A 20 -8.70 2.84 3.53
N ALA A 21 -8.48 2.64 2.23
CA ALA A 21 -7.15 2.80 1.63
C ALA A 21 -6.63 4.23 1.82
N ILE A 22 -7.46 5.23 1.60
CA ILE A 22 -7.09 6.64 1.81
C ILE A 22 -6.66 6.86 3.27
N GLU A 23 -7.44 6.35 4.23
CA GLU A 23 -7.13 6.48 5.65
C GLU A 23 -5.81 5.81 6.00
N GLU A 24 -5.59 4.58 5.54
CA GLU A 24 -4.36 3.84 5.86
C GLU A 24 -3.13 4.49 5.24
N LEU A 25 -3.23 5.02 4.02
CA LEU A 25 -2.14 5.77 3.41
C LEU A 25 -1.79 7.02 4.21
N SER A 26 -2.82 7.70 4.72
CA SER A 26 -2.68 8.89 5.56
C SER A 26 -1.98 8.55 6.88
N GLU A 27 -2.36 7.44 7.51
CA GLU A 27 -1.75 6.97 8.77
C GLU A 27 -0.28 6.58 8.57
N LEU A 28 0.06 5.93 7.47
CA LEU A 28 1.45 5.61 7.16
C LEU A 28 2.27 6.88 6.98
N GLN A 29 1.75 7.86 6.25
CA GLN A 29 2.41 9.13 6.06
C GLN A 29 2.71 9.81 7.40
N LYS A 30 1.76 9.78 8.32
CA LYS A 30 1.91 10.32 9.66
C LYS A 30 3.04 9.64 10.43
N GLU A 31 3.11 8.30 10.38
CA GLU A 31 4.15 7.55 11.08
C GLU A 31 5.54 7.81 10.48
N ILE A 32 5.64 7.97 9.17
CA ILE A 32 6.91 8.33 8.50
C ILE A 32 7.37 9.72 9.01
N CYS A 33 6.45 10.66 9.10
CA CYS A 33 6.77 12.01 9.58
C CYS A 33 7.27 11.97 11.03
N LYS A 34 6.68 11.13 11.88
CA LYS A 34 7.13 10.95 13.27
C LYS A 34 8.53 10.37 13.31
N MET A 35 8.83 9.38 12.47
CA MET A 35 10.17 8.80 12.39
C MET A 35 11.21 9.85 12.01
N LYS A 36 10.89 10.70 11.05
CA LYS A 36 11.79 11.79 10.63
C LYS A 36 12.07 12.78 11.76
N ARG A 37 11.11 12.97 12.65
CA ARG A 37 11.26 13.90 13.81
C ARG A 37 11.90 13.20 15.02
N GLY A 38 12.21 11.92 14.94
CA GLY A 38 12.82 11.17 16.03
C GLY A 38 11.88 10.82 17.17
N ILE A 39 10.58 10.93 16.96
CA ILE A 39 9.56 10.64 17.98
C ILE A 39 8.69 9.43 17.59
N GLY A 40 9.02 8.76 16.50
CA GLY A 40 8.25 7.62 16.02
C GLY A 40 8.70 6.30 16.68
N SER A 41 7.96 5.26 16.37
CA SER A 41 8.21 3.88 16.82
C SER A 41 8.24 2.97 15.60
N ASN A 42 9.27 2.13 15.51
CA ASN A 42 9.35 1.17 14.40
C ASN A 42 8.19 0.16 14.46
N LEU A 43 7.68 -0.14 15.65
CA LEU A 43 6.52 -1.03 15.79
C LEU A 43 5.27 -0.40 15.16
N ASN A 44 5.01 0.87 15.45
CA ASN A 44 3.88 1.60 14.88
C ASN A 44 4.03 1.76 13.37
N LEU A 45 5.24 2.07 12.91
CA LEU A 45 5.53 2.18 11.49
C LEU A 45 5.25 0.86 10.75
N ALA A 46 5.73 -0.26 11.32
CA ALA A 46 5.53 -1.58 10.74
C ALA A 46 4.04 -1.95 10.66
N GLU A 47 3.28 -1.62 11.69
CA GLU A 47 1.84 -1.87 11.72
C GLU A 47 1.12 -1.13 10.61
N GLU A 48 1.45 0.16 10.41
CA GLU A 48 0.86 0.96 9.34
C GLU A 48 1.32 0.48 7.95
N MET A 49 2.56 0.03 7.84
CA MET A 49 3.04 -0.56 6.59
C MET A 49 2.24 -1.82 6.24
N ALA A 50 1.94 -2.66 7.21
CA ALA A 50 1.12 -3.86 7.01
C ALA A 50 -0.28 -3.47 6.53
N ASP A 51 -0.90 -2.48 7.16
CA ASP A 51 -2.22 -2.00 6.77
C ASP A 51 -2.24 -1.48 5.33
N VAL A 52 -1.19 -0.73 4.94
CA VAL A 52 -1.08 -0.21 3.58
C VAL A 52 -0.90 -1.34 2.57
N GLU A 53 -0.08 -2.35 2.88
CA GLU A 53 0.11 -3.49 1.98
C GLU A 53 -1.21 -4.23 1.75
N ILE A 54 -2.03 -4.36 2.80
CA ILE A 54 -3.35 -5.00 2.68
C ILE A 54 -4.28 -4.17 1.78
N VAL A 55 -4.38 -2.86 2.01
CA VAL A 55 -5.28 -2.03 1.19
C VAL A 55 -4.81 -1.93 -0.25
N LEU A 56 -3.50 -2.00 -0.50
CA LEU A 56 -2.97 -2.06 -1.87
C LEU A 56 -3.41 -3.34 -2.57
N GLU A 57 -3.41 -4.47 -1.86
CA GLU A 57 -3.94 -5.73 -2.40
C GLU A 57 -5.42 -5.60 -2.76
N GLU A 58 -6.19 -4.97 -1.89
CA GLU A 58 -7.61 -4.75 -2.15
C GLU A 58 -7.85 -3.87 -3.37
N LEU A 59 -7.05 -2.81 -3.54
CA LEU A 59 -7.15 -1.94 -4.72
C LEU A 59 -6.83 -2.70 -6.02
N LYS A 60 -5.82 -3.58 -5.98
CA LYS A 60 -5.49 -4.42 -7.14
C LYS A 60 -6.64 -5.35 -7.51
N MET A 61 -7.36 -5.85 -6.51
CA MET A 61 -8.52 -6.70 -6.73
C MET A 61 -9.70 -5.91 -7.28
N ILE A 62 -9.97 -4.74 -6.72
CA ILE A 62 -11.07 -3.87 -7.16
C ILE A 62 -10.90 -3.44 -8.62
N TYR A 63 -9.69 -3.04 -8.99
CA TYR A 63 -9.41 -2.51 -10.32
C TYR A 63 -8.85 -3.54 -11.29
N ASN A 64 -8.60 -4.75 -10.82
CA ASN A 64 -8.06 -5.85 -11.63
C ASN A 64 -6.83 -5.41 -12.43
N ASN A 65 -5.89 -4.76 -11.75
CA ASN A 65 -4.70 -4.17 -12.37
C ASN A 65 -3.38 -4.71 -11.83
N ARG A 66 -3.39 -5.88 -11.22
CA ARG A 66 -2.20 -6.49 -10.60
C ARG A 66 -1.03 -6.60 -11.57
N ASP A 67 -1.30 -7.09 -12.78
CA ASP A 67 -0.24 -7.28 -13.78
C ASP A 67 0.35 -5.96 -14.23
N MET A 68 -0.49 -4.94 -14.40
CA MET A 68 -0.04 -3.59 -14.74
C MET A 68 0.87 -3.02 -13.66
N VAL A 69 0.49 -3.20 -12.39
CA VAL A 69 1.28 -2.73 -11.26
C VAL A 69 2.67 -3.38 -11.27
N GLU A 70 2.72 -4.70 -11.50
CA GLU A 70 4.00 -5.42 -11.54
C GLU A 70 4.89 -4.95 -12.69
N VAL A 71 4.31 -4.70 -13.87
CA VAL A 71 5.05 -4.19 -15.02
C VAL A 71 5.64 -2.81 -14.72
N TYR A 72 4.84 -1.91 -14.12
CA TYR A 72 5.31 -0.56 -13.79
C TYR A 72 6.39 -0.60 -12.70
N LYS A 73 6.23 -1.45 -11.69
CA LYS A 73 7.23 -1.60 -10.63
C LYS A 73 8.58 -1.99 -11.24
N LYS A 74 8.58 -2.98 -12.12
CA LYS A 74 9.79 -3.46 -12.76
C LYS A 74 10.47 -2.35 -13.56
N ARG A 75 9.70 -1.63 -14.38
CA ARG A 75 10.23 -0.52 -15.20
C ARG A 75 10.82 0.60 -14.34
N LYS A 76 10.14 0.94 -13.25
CA LYS A 76 10.59 2.00 -12.36
C LYS A 76 11.87 1.63 -11.62
N VAL A 77 11.99 0.38 -11.18
CA VAL A 77 13.21 -0.11 -10.54
C VAL A 77 14.37 -0.15 -11.53
N GLU A 78 14.13 -0.58 -12.77
CA GLU A 78 15.15 -0.58 -13.82
C GLU A 78 15.66 0.85 -14.10
N ARG A 79 14.73 1.81 -14.18
CA ARG A 79 15.09 3.21 -14.38
C ARG A 79 15.91 3.75 -13.21
N LEU A 80 15.54 3.38 -11.99
CA LEU A 80 16.29 3.75 -10.80
C LEU A 80 17.70 3.18 -10.86
N ALA A 81 17.84 1.91 -11.24
CA ALA A 81 19.13 1.25 -11.38
C ALA A 81 20.01 2.00 -12.38
N GLU A 82 19.48 2.39 -13.52
CA GLU A 82 20.22 3.17 -14.53
C GLU A 82 20.73 4.49 -13.94
N ARG A 83 19.87 5.22 -13.22
CA ARG A 83 20.25 6.49 -12.59
C ARG A 83 21.35 6.31 -11.55
N LEU A 84 21.40 5.14 -10.91
CA LEU A 84 22.39 4.82 -9.89
C LEU A 84 23.69 4.21 -10.47
N GLY A 85 23.72 4.00 -11.80
CA GLY A 85 24.91 3.50 -12.46
C GLY A 85 25.05 1.98 -12.51
N TYR A 86 23.96 1.28 -12.33
CA TYR A 86 23.96 -0.18 -12.44
C TYR A 86 23.81 -0.66 -13.87
#